data_8574d788d63f33ae81eb91ad78cbdcfa
#
_entry.id   8574d788d63f33ae81eb91ad78cbdcfa
#
_cell.length_a   1.000
_cell.length_b   1.000
_cell.length_c   1.000
_cell.angle_alpha   90.00
_cell.angle_beta   90.00
_cell.angle_gamma   90.00
#
_symmetry.space_group_name_H-M   'P 1'
#
loop_
_entity.id
_entity.type
_entity.pdbx_description
1 polymer ?
#
loop_
_entity_poly.entity_id
_entity_poly.type
_entity_poly.pdbx_seq_one_letter_code
_entity_poly.pdbx_strand_id
1 'polypeptide(L)'
;MVLAPIKETVEVQDIPVNDIKIRFRLRTPKDSKIEEIAGSIKTLGLISPITVDSKNYLIAGFHRLHAYKLLGLETIPSIVKDTSKVYGELMEIDENLKRSELNHIEVAEHMVKREELLEGLGVRMKRGGNQYSDGLVTTSELAKEVGMSNRIYRLKRQPAKIEEEVRDMIRDTPWAENLMDMVKLSQQEPEVQYKISQMLISGKAQTFKRAYAESNLQLHNANRDYKVDFDLKGRWGIPQTIMRFKKADVELQGICNLVAKDPELEWTKREGIHFGTSRIPVYGMAADHAEFLITYYTKKDALVLDQFMGRATVGLASLWHGRKFIGYDVEKKNIDRTKEVIDEYMPDVKNNYQLFHSDGIALEEFKDKSDYLDACVCDPPYVLHAERYTNDDRDISSLDHPEYMDKIKQNFIQLYRLIKKSDFESKTFYPVIFKVGTARRGKGGIVDMDSDFQQIAKEAGFVLWDKLYNQLNSPWACVNWERNYVNKYVQKNYETNLVFVKF
;
A
#
# COMPACT_ATOMS: atom_id res chain seq x y z
N MET A 1 -30.72 -26.78 9.02
CA MET A 1 -31.92 -27.30 8.39
C MET A 1 -31.77 -27.07 6.89
N VAL A 2 -31.33 -28.07 6.15
CA VAL A 2 -31.32 -28.03 4.69
C VAL A 2 -32.75 -27.88 4.26
N LEU A 3 -33.11 -26.83 3.55
CA LEU A 3 -34.40 -26.69 2.91
C LEU A 3 -34.63 -27.97 2.09
N ALA A 4 -35.59 -28.78 2.49
CA ALA A 4 -35.94 -29.98 1.75
C ALA A 4 -36.23 -29.58 0.30
N PRO A 5 -35.76 -30.33 -0.70
CA PRO A 5 -36.09 -30.04 -2.09
C PRO A 5 -37.60 -30.12 -2.25
N ILE A 6 -38.19 -28.98 -2.60
CA ILE A 6 -39.59 -28.93 -2.98
C ILE A 6 -39.70 -29.79 -4.25
N LYS A 7 -40.30 -30.97 -4.15
CA LYS A 7 -40.73 -31.78 -5.32
C LYS A 7 -41.91 -31.07 -5.97
N GLU A 8 -41.65 -30.06 -6.77
CA GLU A 8 -42.67 -29.43 -7.59
C GLU A 8 -42.72 -30.14 -8.95
N THR A 9 -43.89 -30.54 -9.35
CA THR A 9 -44.20 -30.80 -10.75
C THR A 9 -44.07 -29.48 -11.51
N VAL A 10 -43.02 -29.37 -12.32
CA VAL A 10 -42.76 -28.17 -13.10
C VAL A 10 -43.73 -28.13 -14.28
N GLU A 11 -44.80 -27.37 -14.12
CA GLU A 11 -45.78 -27.13 -15.19
C GLU A 11 -45.34 -25.91 -15.99
N VAL A 12 -45.15 -26.07 -17.30
CA VAL A 12 -44.82 -24.97 -18.23
C VAL A 12 -46.10 -24.43 -18.81
N GLN A 13 -46.35 -23.16 -18.68
CA GLN A 13 -47.53 -22.45 -19.20
C GLN A 13 -47.10 -21.35 -20.15
N ASP A 14 -47.86 -21.11 -21.21
CA ASP A 14 -47.67 -19.97 -22.11
C ASP A 14 -48.34 -18.73 -21.51
N ILE A 15 -47.53 -17.75 -21.09
CA ILE A 15 -47.99 -16.50 -20.48
C ILE A 15 -47.84 -15.37 -21.48
N PRO A 16 -48.87 -14.48 -21.63
CA PRO A 16 -48.70 -13.29 -22.47
C PRO A 16 -47.53 -12.45 -22.03
N VAL A 17 -46.69 -12.07 -22.98
CA VAL A 17 -45.43 -11.32 -22.75
C VAL A 17 -45.70 -9.99 -22.03
N ASN A 18 -46.86 -9.37 -22.31
CA ASN A 18 -47.29 -8.11 -21.72
C ASN A 18 -47.80 -8.22 -20.26
N ASP A 19 -48.18 -9.43 -19.85
CA ASP A 19 -48.70 -9.69 -18.48
C ASP A 19 -47.54 -9.93 -17.51
N ILE A 20 -46.32 -10.11 -18.02
CA ILE A 20 -45.14 -10.37 -17.20
C ILE A 20 -44.62 -9.06 -16.61
N LYS A 21 -44.66 -8.98 -15.29
CA LYS A 21 -44.20 -7.82 -14.50
C LYS A 21 -42.74 -7.96 -14.13
N ILE A 22 -41.99 -6.86 -14.22
CA ILE A 22 -40.59 -6.82 -13.82
C ILE A 22 -40.49 -6.01 -12.52
N ARG A 23 -39.87 -6.57 -11.48
CA ARG A 23 -39.52 -5.84 -10.25
C ARG A 23 -38.29 -4.99 -10.47
N PHE A 24 -37.96 -4.13 -9.49
CA PHE A 24 -36.69 -3.39 -9.48
C PHE A 24 -35.51 -4.36 -9.65
N ARG A 25 -34.59 -4.02 -10.54
CA ARG A 25 -33.40 -4.82 -10.83
C ARG A 25 -32.15 -4.00 -10.63
N LEU A 26 -31.10 -4.66 -10.11
CA LEU A 26 -29.77 -4.07 -9.90
C LEU A 26 -28.96 -3.95 -11.19
N ARG A 27 -29.40 -4.60 -12.29
CA ARG A 27 -28.66 -4.61 -13.56
C ARG A 27 -29.50 -4.10 -14.73
N THR A 28 -28.89 -3.21 -15.52
CA THR A 28 -29.43 -2.80 -16.83
C THR A 28 -29.12 -3.87 -17.90
N PRO A 29 -30.07 -4.23 -18.76
CA PRO A 29 -29.82 -5.20 -19.83
C PRO A 29 -28.80 -4.69 -20.84
N LYS A 30 -27.96 -5.58 -21.36
CA LYS A 30 -27.07 -5.27 -22.49
C LYS A 30 -27.80 -5.58 -23.80
N ASP A 31 -28.02 -4.58 -24.65
CA ASP A 31 -28.76 -4.72 -25.90
C ASP A 31 -28.14 -5.77 -26.85
N SER A 32 -26.80 -5.81 -26.94
CA SER A 32 -26.09 -6.83 -27.73
C SER A 32 -26.40 -8.26 -27.32
N LYS A 33 -26.63 -8.52 -26.01
CA LYS A 33 -26.98 -9.84 -25.51
C LYS A 33 -28.43 -10.21 -25.82
N ILE A 34 -29.32 -9.22 -25.82
CA ILE A 34 -30.74 -9.42 -26.20
C ILE A 34 -30.84 -9.77 -27.67
N GLU A 35 -30.08 -9.08 -28.57
CA GLU A 35 -30.04 -9.35 -30.00
C GLU A 35 -29.47 -10.75 -30.28
N GLU A 36 -28.40 -11.15 -29.63
CA GLU A 36 -27.81 -12.50 -29.73
C GLU A 36 -28.84 -13.59 -29.38
N ILE A 37 -29.54 -13.42 -28.25
CA ILE A 37 -30.56 -14.38 -27.80
C ILE A 37 -31.77 -14.35 -28.72
N ALA A 38 -32.18 -13.19 -29.20
CA ALA A 38 -33.28 -13.10 -30.22
C ALA A 38 -32.95 -13.85 -31.50
N GLY A 39 -31.70 -13.71 -31.97
CA GLY A 39 -31.22 -14.49 -33.15
C GLY A 39 -31.26 -16.00 -32.90
N SER A 40 -30.83 -16.44 -31.73
CA SER A 40 -30.92 -17.87 -31.33
C SER A 40 -32.36 -18.38 -31.25
N ILE A 41 -33.25 -17.60 -30.61
CA ILE A 41 -34.68 -17.95 -30.46
C ILE A 41 -35.36 -18.07 -31.83
N LYS A 42 -35.02 -17.18 -32.77
CA LYS A 42 -35.57 -17.21 -34.14
C LYS A 42 -35.16 -18.48 -34.90
N THR A 43 -33.97 -19.02 -34.60
CA THR A 43 -33.42 -20.20 -35.29
C THR A 43 -33.76 -21.52 -34.63
N LEU A 44 -33.71 -21.59 -33.32
CA LEU A 44 -33.77 -22.84 -32.54
C LEU A 44 -35.00 -22.90 -31.63
N GLY A 45 -35.82 -21.85 -31.55
CA GLY A 45 -36.86 -21.72 -30.57
C GLY A 45 -36.34 -21.43 -29.14
N LEU A 46 -37.22 -21.31 -28.17
CA LEU A 46 -36.84 -21.11 -26.78
C LEU A 46 -36.41 -22.45 -26.14
N ILE A 47 -35.12 -22.61 -25.91
CA ILE A 47 -34.54 -23.84 -25.35
C ILE A 47 -34.93 -24.03 -23.87
N SER A 48 -35.05 -22.94 -23.10
CA SER A 48 -35.44 -23.00 -21.68
C SER A 48 -36.49 -21.95 -21.37
N PRO A 49 -37.63 -22.35 -20.70
CA PRO A 49 -38.68 -21.42 -20.32
C PRO A 49 -38.16 -20.37 -19.34
N ILE A 50 -38.87 -19.24 -19.23
CA ILE A 50 -38.62 -18.26 -18.17
C ILE A 50 -39.28 -18.75 -16.86
N THR A 51 -38.94 -18.12 -15.72
CA THR A 51 -39.56 -18.42 -14.45
C THR A 51 -40.29 -17.19 -13.90
N VAL A 52 -41.53 -17.34 -13.50
CA VAL A 52 -42.36 -16.28 -12.89
C VAL A 52 -42.99 -16.77 -11.58
N ASP A 53 -43.44 -15.84 -10.73
CA ASP A 53 -44.25 -16.18 -9.58
C ASP A 53 -45.76 -16.29 -9.94
N SER A 54 -46.59 -16.73 -8.98
CA SER A 54 -48.05 -16.83 -9.14
C SER A 54 -48.80 -15.53 -9.50
N LYS A 55 -48.12 -14.37 -9.43
CA LYS A 55 -48.63 -13.05 -9.81
C LYS A 55 -47.99 -12.52 -11.10
N ASN A 56 -47.34 -13.38 -11.87
CA ASN A 56 -46.58 -13.11 -13.10
C ASN A 56 -45.37 -12.14 -12.92
N TYR A 57 -44.78 -12.07 -11.72
CA TYR A 57 -43.52 -11.35 -11.60
C TYR A 57 -42.36 -12.24 -12.07
N LEU A 58 -41.53 -11.70 -12.93
CA LEU A 58 -40.36 -12.37 -13.47
C LEU A 58 -39.32 -12.67 -12.36
N ILE A 59 -38.97 -13.96 -12.20
CA ILE A 59 -37.92 -14.44 -11.33
C ILE A 59 -36.60 -14.61 -12.11
N ALA A 60 -36.67 -15.36 -13.25
CA ALA A 60 -35.50 -15.62 -14.09
C ALA A 60 -35.85 -15.59 -15.59
N GLY A 61 -34.88 -15.23 -16.43
CA GLY A 61 -35.03 -15.21 -17.89
C GLY A 61 -35.24 -13.81 -18.49
N PHE A 62 -34.67 -12.77 -17.89
CA PHE A 62 -34.84 -11.37 -18.28
C PHE A 62 -34.46 -11.09 -19.74
N HIS A 63 -33.28 -11.52 -20.20
CA HIS A 63 -32.87 -11.35 -21.59
C HIS A 63 -33.76 -12.12 -22.57
N ARG A 64 -34.26 -13.30 -22.19
CA ARG A 64 -35.21 -14.10 -22.98
C ARG A 64 -36.55 -13.37 -23.14
N LEU A 65 -37.09 -12.79 -22.06
CA LEU A 65 -38.30 -11.98 -22.10
C LEU A 65 -38.12 -10.76 -23.04
N HIS A 66 -37.00 -10.04 -22.94
CA HIS A 66 -36.72 -8.91 -23.82
C HIS A 66 -36.50 -9.33 -25.27
N ALA A 67 -35.87 -10.48 -25.52
CA ALA A 67 -35.76 -11.06 -26.86
C ALA A 67 -37.12 -11.39 -27.45
N TYR A 68 -38.05 -11.92 -26.66
CA TYR A 68 -39.45 -12.17 -27.11
C TYR A 68 -40.17 -10.86 -27.43
N LYS A 69 -40.00 -9.82 -26.62
CA LYS A 69 -40.51 -8.47 -26.92
C LYS A 69 -39.96 -7.91 -28.21
N LEU A 70 -38.66 -8.06 -28.43
CA LEU A 70 -37.95 -7.60 -29.66
C LEU A 70 -38.45 -8.34 -30.89
N LEU A 71 -38.75 -9.63 -30.77
CA LEU A 71 -39.30 -10.47 -31.82
C LEU A 71 -40.81 -10.31 -32.06
N GLY A 72 -41.50 -9.53 -31.22
CA GLY A 72 -42.95 -9.32 -31.32
C GLY A 72 -43.80 -10.57 -31.06
N LEU A 73 -43.26 -11.53 -30.26
CA LEU A 73 -43.99 -12.76 -29.89
C LEU A 73 -45.01 -12.48 -28.77
N GLU A 74 -46.20 -13.06 -28.89
CA GLU A 74 -47.33 -12.74 -28.03
C GLU A 74 -47.25 -13.44 -26.65
N THR A 75 -46.81 -14.69 -26.62
CA THR A 75 -46.72 -15.52 -25.41
C THR A 75 -45.32 -16.10 -25.25
N ILE A 76 -44.91 -16.39 -24.01
CA ILE A 76 -43.61 -16.99 -23.70
C ILE A 76 -43.78 -18.19 -22.76
N PRO A 77 -43.16 -19.35 -23.07
CA PRO A 77 -43.15 -20.50 -22.19
C PRO A 77 -42.55 -20.16 -20.83
N SER A 78 -43.31 -20.38 -19.76
CA SER A 78 -43.00 -19.92 -18.41
C SER A 78 -43.25 -21.02 -17.38
N ILE A 79 -42.36 -21.17 -16.42
CA ILE A 79 -42.54 -21.99 -15.22
C ILE A 79 -43.11 -21.08 -14.14
N VAL A 80 -44.32 -21.41 -13.65
CA VAL A 80 -44.94 -20.67 -12.55
C VAL A 80 -44.53 -21.32 -11.22
N LYS A 81 -43.97 -20.51 -10.31
CA LYS A 81 -43.65 -20.93 -8.95
C LYS A 81 -44.51 -20.18 -7.95
N ASP A 82 -45.17 -20.90 -7.08
CA ASP A 82 -45.90 -20.29 -5.96
C ASP A 82 -44.91 -19.92 -4.85
N THR A 83 -44.41 -18.69 -4.92
CA THR A 83 -43.40 -18.15 -4.00
C THR A 83 -43.86 -16.84 -3.42
N SER A 84 -43.58 -16.61 -2.12
CA SER A 84 -43.73 -15.27 -1.54
C SER A 84 -42.81 -14.27 -2.27
N LYS A 85 -43.10 -12.97 -2.19
CA LYS A 85 -42.29 -11.91 -2.79
C LYS A 85 -40.81 -12.06 -2.45
N VAL A 86 -40.50 -12.35 -1.20
CA VAL A 86 -39.10 -12.48 -0.69
C VAL A 86 -38.42 -13.71 -1.26
N TYR A 87 -39.09 -14.84 -1.37
CA TYR A 87 -38.51 -16.05 -1.99
C TYR A 87 -38.26 -15.84 -3.50
N GLY A 88 -39.16 -15.12 -4.18
CA GLY A 88 -38.95 -14.76 -5.58
C GLY A 88 -37.69 -13.90 -5.78
N GLU A 89 -37.45 -12.92 -4.93
CA GLU A 89 -36.25 -12.08 -4.93
C GLU A 89 -34.99 -12.93 -4.62
N LEU A 90 -35.05 -13.83 -3.63
CA LEU A 90 -33.94 -14.74 -3.32
C LEU A 90 -33.60 -15.66 -4.49
N MET A 91 -34.58 -16.23 -5.18
CA MET A 91 -34.34 -17.08 -6.35
C MET A 91 -33.71 -16.30 -7.51
N GLU A 92 -34.11 -15.04 -7.73
CA GLU A 92 -33.52 -14.17 -8.72
C GLU A 92 -32.04 -13.87 -8.41
N ILE A 93 -31.73 -13.57 -7.14
CA ILE A 93 -30.36 -13.33 -6.69
C ILE A 93 -29.50 -14.58 -6.83
N ASP A 94 -29.98 -15.74 -6.41
CA ASP A 94 -29.26 -17.01 -6.49
C ASP A 94 -28.98 -17.43 -7.94
N GLU A 95 -29.88 -17.15 -8.86
CA GLU A 95 -29.66 -17.37 -10.30
C GLU A 95 -28.58 -16.42 -10.82
N ASN A 96 -28.65 -15.13 -10.47
CA ASN A 96 -27.66 -14.15 -10.89
C ASN A 96 -26.26 -14.45 -10.37
N LEU A 97 -26.13 -14.86 -9.10
CA LEU A 97 -24.84 -15.23 -8.50
C LEU A 97 -24.17 -16.46 -9.14
N LYS A 98 -24.94 -17.33 -9.80
CA LYS A 98 -24.43 -18.50 -10.54
C LYS A 98 -23.92 -18.15 -11.95
N ARG A 99 -24.23 -16.96 -12.44
CA ARG A 99 -23.78 -16.48 -13.75
C ARG A 99 -22.36 -15.94 -13.67
N SER A 100 -21.54 -16.24 -14.67
CA SER A 100 -20.15 -15.77 -14.75
C SER A 100 -19.99 -14.34 -15.30
N GLU A 101 -21.09 -13.66 -15.61
CA GLU A 101 -21.08 -12.37 -16.32
C GLU A 101 -21.18 -11.15 -15.40
N LEU A 102 -21.30 -11.34 -14.08
CA LEU A 102 -21.36 -10.24 -13.12
C LEU A 102 -19.95 -9.74 -12.77
N ASN A 103 -19.76 -8.43 -12.78
CA ASN A 103 -18.55 -7.83 -12.22
C ASN A 103 -18.55 -7.92 -10.68
N HIS A 104 -17.43 -7.55 -10.06
CA HIS A 104 -17.25 -7.73 -8.61
C HIS A 104 -18.13 -6.80 -7.76
N ILE A 105 -18.58 -5.67 -8.29
CA ILE A 105 -19.54 -4.78 -7.60
C ILE A 105 -20.92 -5.42 -7.59
N GLU A 106 -21.39 -5.87 -8.75
CA GLU A 106 -22.69 -6.53 -8.89
C GLU A 106 -22.79 -7.80 -8.03
N VAL A 107 -21.73 -8.61 -8.02
CA VAL A 107 -21.65 -9.80 -7.14
C VAL A 107 -21.80 -9.40 -5.67
N ALA A 108 -21.08 -8.37 -5.23
CA ALA A 108 -21.11 -7.94 -3.84
C ALA A 108 -22.49 -7.40 -3.43
N GLU A 109 -23.14 -6.64 -4.29
CA GLU A 109 -24.51 -6.12 -4.07
C GLU A 109 -25.54 -7.25 -3.96
N HIS A 110 -25.48 -8.22 -4.86
CA HIS A 110 -26.35 -9.41 -4.80
C HIS A 110 -26.14 -10.22 -3.51
N MET A 111 -24.87 -10.38 -3.08
CA MET A 111 -24.56 -11.10 -1.84
C MET A 111 -25.13 -10.38 -0.61
N VAL A 112 -24.97 -9.06 -0.53
CA VAL A 112 -25.49 -8.26 0.60
C VAL A 112 -27.02 -8.29 0.61
N LYS A 113 -27.65 -8.09 -0.55
CA LYS A 113 -29.11 -8.14 -0.68
C LYS A 113 -29.69 -9.48 -0.28
N ARG A 114 -29.02 -10.58 -0.69
CA ARG A 114 -29.39 -11.94 -0.26
C ARG A 114 -29.36 -12.09 1.26
N GLU A 115 -28.30 -11.60 1.88
CA GLU A 115 -28.14 -11.63 3.34
C GLU A 115 -29.26 -10.86 4.05
N GLU A 116 -29.60 -9.65 3.58
CA GLU A 116 -30.67 -8.82 4.12
C GLU A 116 -32.05 -9.50 4.02
N LEU A 117 -32.35 -10.15 2.89
CA LEU A 117 -33.60 -10.89 2.71
C LEU A 117 -33.69 -12.10 3.66
N LEU A 118 -32.60 -12.83 3.86
CA LEU A 118 -32.52 -13.95 4.80
C LEU A 118 -32.62 -13.50 6.27
N GLU A 119 -32.04 -12.33 6.60
CA GLU A 119 -32.22 -11.72 7.91
C GLU A 119 -33.66 -11.27 8.15
N GLY A 120 -34.29 -10.68 7.13
CA GLY A 120 -35.72 -10.30 7.17
C GLY A 120 -36.67 -11.47 7.36
N LEU A 121 -36.34 -12.66 6.82
CA LEU A 121 -37.07 -13.90 7.03
C LEU A 121 -36.79 -14.55 8.40
N GLY A 122 -35.84 -14.01 9.19
CA GLY A 122 -35.44 -14.62 10.46
C GLY A 122 -34.66 -15.93 10.31
N VAL A 123 -34.16 -16.23 9.12
CA VAL A 123 -33.37 -17.45 8.80
C VAL A 123 -31.91 -17.25 9.10
N ARG A 124 -31.44 -16.00 9.11
CA ARG A 124 -30.02 -15.63 9.35
C ARG A 124 -29.86 -14.86 10.67
N MET A 125 -28.75 -15.11 11.37
CA MET A 125 -28.36 -14.34 12.56
C MET A 125 -28.03 -12.90 12.20
N LYS A 126 -28.58 -11.92 12.92
CA LYS A 126 -28.14 -10.54 12.87
C LYS A 126 -26.68 -10.42 13.38
N ARG A 127 -25.90 -9.53 12.80
CA ARG A 127 -24.53 -9.23 13.25
C ARG A 127 -24.51 -8.88 14.75
N GLY A 128 -23.69 -9.60 15.52
CA GLY A 128 -23.55 -9.39 16.98
C GLY A 128 -24.47 -10.26 17.85
N GLY A 129 -25.27 -11.16 17.28
CA GLY A 129 -26.07 -12.13 18.02
C GLY A 129 -25.20 -13.23 18.66
N ASN A 130 -25.68 -13.77 19.80
CA ASN A 130 -24.97 -14.79 20.58
C ASN A 130 -24.79 -16.10 19.79
N GLN A 131 -23.68 -16.79 20.01
CA GLN A 131 -23.23 -18.02 19.36
C GLN A 131 -24.15 -19.24 19.59
N TYR A 132 -25.23 -19.10 20.37
CA TYR A 132 -26.13 -20.18 20.84
C TYR A 132 -27.54 -20.16 20.24
N SER A 133 -27.79 -19.45 19.14
CA SER A 133 -29.08 -19.50 18.47
C SER A 133 -29.10 -20.66 17.49
N ASP A 134 -29.65 -21.81 17.95
CA ASP A 134 -29.88 -23.00 17.12
C ASP A 134 -30.74 -22.68 15.90
N GLY A 135 -30.30 -23.11 14.72
CA GLY A 135 -31.11 -23.14 13.49
C GLY A 135 -30.95 -21.94 12.56
N LEU A 136 -30.05 -20.97 12.84
CA LEU A 136 -29.80 -19.82 11.95
C LEU A 136 -28.63 -20.05 11.02
N VAL A 137 -28.77 -19.68 9.74
CA VAL A 137 -27.75 -19.85 8.70
C VAL A 137 -26.55 -18.92 8.97
N THR A 138 -25.38 -19.50 9.01
CA THR A 138 -24.10 -18.80 9.20
C THR A 138 -23.48 -18.33 7.87
N THR A 139 -22.54 -17.37 7.93
CA THR A 139 -21.79 -16.96 6.73
C THR A 139 -21.05 -18.12 6.06
N SER A 140 -20.63 -19.13 6.84
CA SER A 140 -19.95 -20.32 6.31
C SER A 140 -20.90 -21.22 5.51
N GLU A 141 -22.14 -21.33 5.93
CA GLU A 141 -23.18 -22.08 5.21
C GLU A 141 -23.62 -21.34 3.95
N LEU A 142 -23.80 -20.01 4.02
CA LEU A 142 -24.06 -19.19 2.84
C LEU A 142 -22.96 -19.31 1.78
N ALA A 143 -21.71 -19.36 2.20
CA ALA A 143 -20.59 -19.57 1.28
C ALA A 143 -20.66 -20.92 0.58
N LYS A 144 -21.00 -21.98 1.32
CA LYS A 144 -21.17 -23.35 0.78
C LYS A 144 -22.33 -23.44 -0.22
N GLU A 145 -23.45 -22.77 0.06
CA GLU A 145 -24.64 -22.76 -0.83
C GLU A 145 -24.33 -22.18 -2.21
N VAL A 146 -23.45 -21.17 -2.28
CA VAL A 146 -23.00 -20.55 -3.53
C VAL A 146 -21.69 -21.16 -4.07
N GLY A 147 -21.24 -22.29 -3.51
CA GLY A 147 -20.05 -23.02 -3.98
C GLY A 147 -18.73 -22.32 -3.69
N MET A 148 -18.65 -21.47 -2.67
CA MET A 148 -17.47 -20.68 -2.32
C MET A 148 -16.88 -21.09 -0.98
N SER A 149 -15.55 -20.89 -0.81
CA SER A 149 -14.96 -20.93 0.52
C SER A 149 -15.37 -19.69 1.33
N ASN A 150 -15.44 -19.82 2.65
CA ASN A 150 -15.79 -18.70 3.55
C ASN A 150 -14.88 -17.46 3.34
N ARG A 151 -13.59 -17.68 3.06
CA ARG A 151 -12.63 -16.61 2.74
C ARG A 151 -13.00 -15.87 1.46
N ILE A 152 -13.30 -16.60 0.39
CA ILE A 152 -13.69 -16.01 -0.90
C ILE A 152 -15.02 -15.29 -0.80
N TYR A 153 -15.99 -15.87 -0.09
CA TYR A 153 -17.28 -15.24 0.15
C TYR A 153 -17.13 -13.87 0.84
N ARG A 154 -16.34 -13.83 1.92
CA ARG A 154 -16.06 -12.57 2.64
C ARG A 154 -15.36 -11.53 1.79
N LEU A 155 -14.41 -11.93 0.92
CA LEU A 155 -13.72 -11.02 0.01
C LEU A 155 -14.69 -10.47 -1.05
N LYS A 156 -15.47 -11.31 -1.72
CA LYS A 156 -16.40 -10.91 -2.77
C LYS A 156 -17.53 -10.01 -2.28
N ARG A 157 -17.86 -10.06 -1.01
CA ARG A 157 -18.86 -9.19 -0.37
C ARG A 157 -18.34 -7.78 -0.08
N GLN A 158 -17.03 -7.58 0.03
CA GLN A 158 -16.48 -6.29 0.48
C GLN A 158 -16.76 -5.11 -0.47
N PRO A 159 -16.75 -5.25 -1.80
CA PRO A 159 -17.05 -4.14 -2.72
C PRO A 159 -18.42 -3.46 -2.48
N ALA A 160 -19.37 -4.13 -1.86
CA ALA A 160 -20.64 -3.49 -1.46
C ALA A 160 -20.50 -2.38 -0.40
N LYS A 161 -19.31 -2.22 0.23
CA LYS A 161 -19.01 -1.13 1.15
C LYS A 161 -18.49 0.12 0.44
N ILE A 162 -18.22 0.04 -0.85
CA ILE A 162 -17.91 1.22 -1.65
C ILE A 162 -19.17 2.08 -1.68
N GLU A 163 -19.02 3.40 -1.56
CA GLU A 163 -20.13 4.34 -1.63
C GLU A 163 -20.95 4.14 -2.91
N GLU A 164 -22.28 4.29 -2.83
CA GLU A 164 -23.18 4.01 -3.95
C GLU A 164 -22.82 4.82 -5.19
N GLU A 165 -22.58 6.12 -5.04
CA GLU A 165 -22.17 7.01 -6.12
C GLU A 165 -20.88 6.54 -6.79
N VAL A 166 -19.89 6.07 -5.99
CA VAL A 166 -18.61 5.55 -6.49
C VAL A 166 -18.80 4.22 -7.21
N ARG A 167 -19.67 3.33 -6.70
CA ARG A 167 -20.00 2.08 -7.39
C ARG A 167 -20.60 2.33 -8.77
N ASP A 168 -21.51 3.31 -8.87
CA ASP A 168 -22.15 3.67 -10.13
C ASP A 168 -21.16 4.27 -11.14
N MET A 169 -20.19 5.06 -10.65
CA MET A 169 -19.14 5.62 -11.50
C MET A 169 -18.24 4.55 -12.15
N ILE A 170 -17.92 3.45 -11.44
CA ILE A 170 -16.94 2.46 -11.89
C ILE A 170 -17.56 1.14 -12.38
N ARG A 171 -18.86 0.94 -12.19
CA ARG A 171 -19.58 -0.32 -12.48
C ARG A 171 -19.32 -0.85 -13.87
N ASP A 172 -19.42 -0.01 -14.89
CA ASP A 172 -19.29 -0.39 -16.29
C ASP A 172 -17.88 -0.19 -16.85
N THR A 173 -16.90 -0.05 -15.96
CA THR A 173 -15.50 0.14 -16.34
C THR A 173 -14.67 -1.15 -16.14
N PRO A 174 -13.53 -1.31 -16.83
CA PRO A 174 -12.64 -2.45 -16.61
C PRO A 174 -12.11 -2.59 -15.18
N TRP A 175 -12.19 -1.52 -14.37
CA TRP A 175 -11.74 -1.51 -12.99
C TRP A 175 -12.60 -2.39 -12.08
N ALA A 176 -13.90 -2.52 -12.38
CA ALA A 176 -14.83 -3.38 -11.64
C ALA A 176 -14.53 -4.88 -11.77
N GLU A 177 -13.71 -5.27 -12.75
CA GLU A 177 -13.32 -6.67 -13.00
C GLU A 177 -12.15 -7.17 -12.12
N ASN A 178 -11.53 -6.28 -11.33
CA ASN A 178 -10.46 -6.68 -10.40
C ASN A 178 -10.95 -6.70 -8.96
N LEU A 179 -11.21 -7.90 -8.43
CA LEU A 179 -11.69 -8.08 -7.06
C LEU A 179 -10.79 -7.44 -6.01
N MET A 180 -9.47 -7.59 -6.14
CA MET A 180 -8.54 -7.10 -5.10
C MET A 180 -8.46 -5.58 -5.08
N ASP A 181 -8.62 -4.94 -6.22
CA ASP A 181 -8.66 -3.48 -6.30
C ASP A 181 -10.00 -2.95 -5.73
N MET A 182 -11.12 -3.63 -6.00
CA MET A 182 -12.41 -3.29 -5.40
C MET A 182 -12.41 -3.51 -3.88
N VAL A 183 -11.76 -4.56 -3.39
CA VAL A 183 -11.59 -4.79 -1.94
C VAL A 183 -10.76 -3.68 -1.31
N LYS A 184 -9.66 -3.25 -1.93
CA LYS A 184 -8.86 -2.14 -1.42
C LYS A 184 -9.62 -0.82 -1.43
N LEU A 185 -10.38 -0.56 -2.50
CA LEU A 185 -11.22 0.62 -2.60
C LEU A 185 -12.27 0.65 -1.47
N SER A 186 -12.92 -0.47 -1.20
CA SER A 186 -13.95 -0.59 -0.14
C SER A 186 -13.43 -0.38 1.29
N GLN A 187 -12.12 -0.35 1.48
CA GLN A 187 -11.44 -0.12 2.76
C GLN A 187 -11.04 1.33 2.97
N GLN A 188 -11.26 2.18 1.97
CA GLN A 188 -10.91 3.59 2.03
C GLN A 188 -12.07 4.44 2.55
N GLU A 189 -11.75 5.63 3.06
CA GLU A 189 -12.74 6.63 3.41
C GLU A 189 -13.51 7.09 2.14
N PRO A 190 -14.77 7.54 2.26
CA PRO A 190 -15.62 7.91 1.12
C PRO A 190 -14.96 8.91 0.15
N GLU A 191 -14.29 9.93 0.67
CA GLU A 191 -13.59 10.93 -0.15
C GLU A 191 -12.45 10.33 -0.96
N VAL A 192 -11.71 9.36 -0.37
CA VAL A 192 -10.61 8.64 -1.04
C VAL A 192 -11.17 7.73 -2.12
N GLN A 193 -12.27 7.03 -1.85
CA GLN A 193 -12.95 6.19 -2.83
C GLN A 193 -13.34 6.99 -4.07
N TYR A 194 -13.96 8.15 -3.88
CA TYR A 194 -14.38 9.05 -4.95
C TYR A 194 -13.20 9.54 -5.79
N LYS A 195 -12.14 9.98 -5.13
CA LYS A 195 -10.94 10.53 -5.77
C LYS A 195 -10.17 9.49 -6.59
N ILE A 196 -10.00 8.29 -6.05
CA ILE A 196 -9.39 7.17 -6.78
C ILE A 196 -10.18 6.88 -8.05
N SER A 197 -11.51 6.80 -7.93
CA SER A 197 -12.39 6.49 -9.05
C SER A 197 -12.36 7.57 -10.12
N GLN A 198 -12.37 8.85 -9.75
CA GLN A 198 -12.20 9.96 -10.69
C GLN A 198 -10.87 9.90 -11.46
N MET A 199 -9.76 9.59 -10.77
CA MET A 199 -8.45 9.50 -11.41
C MET A 199 -8.35 8.36 -12.40
N LEU A 200 -9.01 7.24 -12.11
CA LEU A 200 -9.07 6.07 -13.01
C LEU A 200 -9.92 6.36 -14.24
N ILE A 201 -11.11 6.94 -14.06
CA ILE A 201 -12.06 7.21 -15.15
C ILE A 201 -11.53 8.33 -16.06
N SER A 202 -10.93 9.38 -15.49
CA SER A 202 -10.35 10.48 -16.27
C SER A 202 -9.05 10.12 -16.99
N GLY A 203 -8.49 8.91 -16.75
CA GLY A 203 -7.20 8.49 -17.32
C GLY A 203 -5.98 9.18 -16.68
N LYS A 204 -6.17 9.99 -15.64
CA LYS A 204 -5.08 10.61 -14.88
C LYS A 204 -4.16 9.57 -14.25
N ALA A 205 -4.72 8.43 -13.84
CA ALA A 205 -3.97 7.26 -13.40
C ALA A 205 -4.27 6.04 -14.28
N GLN A 206 -3.22 5.42 -14.82
CA GLN A 206 -3.34 4.24 -15.69
C GLN A 206 -3.46 2.93 -14.91
N THR A 207 -3.30 2.93 -13.60
CA THR A 207 -3.40 1.75 -12.73
C THR A 207 -4.05 2.13 -11.41
N PHE A 208 -4.80 1.17 -10.83
CA PHE A 208 -5.39 1.33 -9.50
C PHE A 208 -4.32 1.67 -8.45
N LYS A 209 -3.16 1.00 -8.50
CA LYS A 209 -2.05 1.24 -7.56
C LYS A 209 -1.58 2.70 -7.59
N ARG A 210 -1.52 3.31 -8.78
CA ARG A 210 -1.12 4.72 -8.94
C ARG A 210 -2.20 5.67 -8.41
N ALA A 211 -3.45 5.46 -8.80
CA ALA A 211 -4.58 6.26 -8.30
C ALA A 211 -4.69 6.21 -6.78
N TYR A 212 -4.55 5.00 -6.21
CA TYR A 212 -4.55 4.77 -4.77
C TYR A 212 -3.44 5.54 -4.05
N ALA A 213 -2.20 5.46 -4.53
CA ALA A 213 -1.08 6.18 -3.94
C ALA A 213 -1.27 7.70 -4.00
N GLU A 214 -1.63 8.24 -5.17
CA GLU A 214 -1.81 9.69 -5.37
C GLU A 214 -3.00 10.25 -4.59
N SER A 215 -4.11 9.51 -4.49
CA SER A 215 -5.30 9.96 -3.77
C SER A 215 -5.08 10.05 -2.27
N ASN A 216 -4.42 9.05 -1.69
CA ASN A 216 -4.09 9.06 -0.27
C ASN A 216 -3.11 10.18 0.07
N LEU A 217 -2.11 10.43 -0.76
CA LEU A 217 -1.15 11.53 -0.60
C LEU A 217 -1.83 12.91 -0.62
N GLN A 218 -2.75 13.14 -1.56
CA GLN A 218 -3.41 14.44 -1.70
C GLN A 218 -4.40 14.75 -0.57
N LEU A 219 -5.15 13.74 -0.08
CA LEU A 219 -6.10 13.92 1.03
C LEU A 219 -5.40 14.09 2.36
N HIS A 220 -4.31 13.37 2.57
CA HIS A 220 -3.50 13.55 3.77
C HIS A 220 -2.93 14.97 3.85
N ASN A 221 -2.50 15.54 2.72
CA ASN A 221 -2.04 16.92 2.65
C ASN A 221 -3.14 17.96 2.95
N ALA A 222 -4.41 17.67 2.61
CA ALA A 222 -5.53 18.56 2.87
C ALA A 222 -6.00 18.55 4.34
N ASN A 223 -5.85 17.42 5.04
CA ASN A 223 -6.39 17.19 6.38
C ASN A 223 -5.31 17.09 7.47
N ARG A 224 -4.10 17.59 7.22
CA ARG A 224 -2.99 17.53 8.19
C ARG A 224 -3.23 18.40 9.43
N ASP A 225 -3.98 17.87 10.35
CA ASP A 225 -3.87 18.27 11.74
C ASP A 225 -2.73 17.43 12.36
N TYR A 226 -1.57 18.06 12.60
CA TYR A 226 -0.32 17.42 13.09
C TYR A 226 -0.41 16.86 14.51
N LYS A 227 -1.56 16.42 14.93
CA LYS A 227 -1.75 15.71 16.20
C LYS A 227 -1.51 14.21 16.03
N VAL A 228 -0.32 13.84 15.67
CA VAL A 228 0.09 12.45 15.88
C VAL A 228 0.64 12.35 17.29
N ASP A 229 -0.21 11.99 18.22
CA ASP A 229 0.19 11.35 19.46
C ASP A 229 0.70 9.96 19.07
N PHE A 230 2.02 9.91 18.81
CA PHE A 230 2.67 8.70 18.34
C PHE A 230 2.79 7.76 19.53
N ASP A 231 1.91 6.77 19.62
CA ASP A 231 2.08 5.65 20.54
C ASP A 231 3.21 4.75 20.05
N LEU A 232 4.44 5.14 20.37
CA LEU A 232 5.65 4.37 20.04
C LEU A 232 5.55 2.93 20.49
N LYS A 233 4.96 2.69 21.68
CA LYS A 233 4.77 1.36 22.21
C LYS A 233 3.78 0.53 21.41
N GLY A 234 2.69 1.15 20.95
CA GLY A 234 1.69 0.49 20.10
C GLY A 234 2.23 0.15 18.71
N ARG A 235 3.02 1.06 18.09
CA ARG A 235 3.54 0.88 16.75
C ARG A 235 4.81 0.01 16.68
N TRP A 236 5.81 0.32 17.48
CA TRP A 236 7.13 -0.32 17.38
C TRP A 236 7.32 -1.44 18.41
N GLY A 237 6.52 -1.47 19.47
CA GLY A 237 6.74 -2.31 20.62
C GLY A 237 7.87 -1.78 21.50
N ILE A 238 8.50 -2.68 22.27
CA ILE A 238 9.68 -2.33 23.06
C ILE A 238 10.90 -2.47 22.15
N PRO A 239 11.68 -1.38 21.91
CA PRO A 239 12.87 -1.44 21.09
C PRO A 239 13.90 -2.45 21.67
N GLN A 240 14.54 -3.16 20.77
CA GLN A 240 15.57 -4.16 21.11
C GLN A 240 16.83 -3.88 20.30
N THR A 241 17.96 -4.36 20.76
CA THR A 241 19.25 -4.21 20.06
C THR A 241 19.21 -4.77 18.63
N ILE A 242 18.44 -5.85 18.41
CA ILE A 242 18.20 -6.40 17.06
C ILE A 242 16.79 -5.99 16.66
N MET A 243 16.68 -5.15 15.65
CA MET A 243 15.42 -4.61 15.16
C MET A 243 14.96 -5.30 13.89
N ARG A 244 13.68 -5.61 13.86
CA ARG A 244 12.92 -5.92 12.63
C ARG A 244 11.85 -4.87 12.48
N PHE A 245 12.07 -3.94 11.57
CA PHE A 245 11.13 -2.86 11.38
C PHE A 245 9.79 -3.40 10.83
N LYS A 246 8.69 -2.86 11.34
CA LYS A 246 7.38 -3.04 10.75
C LYS A 246 7.31 -2.14 9.52
N LYS A 247 6.33 -2.39 8.64
CA LYS A 247 6.13 -1.51 7.48
C LYS A 247 5.95 -0.07 7.94
N ALA A 248 6.59 0.85 7.24
CA ALA A 248 6.39 2.28 7.39
C ALA A 248 4.91 2.64 7.20
N ASP A 249 4.55 3.83 7.61
CA ASP A 249 3.31 4.46 7.18
C ASP A 249 3.16 4.33 5.66
N VAL A 250 1.97 3.90 5.21
CA VAL A 250 1.75 3.57 3.79
C VAL A 250 1.95 4.79 2.90
N GLU A 251 1.58 5.96 3.39
CA GLU A 251 1.68 7.22 2.66
C GLU A 251 3.12 7.73 2.62
N LEU A 252 3.83 7.69 3.75
CA LEU A 252 5.26 7.99 3.80
C LEU A 252 6.04 7.07 2.85
N GLN A 253 5.74 5.77 2.84
CA GLN A 253 6.35 4.83 1.90
C GLN A 253 6.03 5.20 0.45
N GLY A 254 4.81 5.69 0.19
CA GLY A 254 4.39 6.20 -1.11
C GLY A 254 5.24 7.39 -1.57
N ILE A 255 5.40 8.38 -0.72
CA ILE A 255 6.22 9.58 -0.98
C ILE A 255 7.69 9.21 -1.22
N CYS A 256 8.29 8.39 -0.36
CA CYS A 256 9.66 7.91 -0.52
C CYS A 256 9.86 7.18 -1.86
N ASN A 257 8.85 6.40 -2.32
CA ASN A 257 8.89 5.72 -3.60
C ASN A 257 8.84 6.67 -4.81
N LEU A 258 8.26 7.86 -4.70
CA LEU A 258 8.25 8.84 -5.79
C LEU A 258 9.65 9.35 -6.12
N VAL A 259 10.48 9.56 -5.10
CA VAL A 259 11.90 9.91 -5.29
C VAL A 259 12.70 8.67 -5.72
N ALA A 260 12.55 7.54 -5.00
CA ALA A 260 13.35 6.34 -5.20
C ALA A 260 13.18 5.67 -6.57
N LYS A 261 12.06 5.88 -7.25
CA LYS A 261 11.72 5.23 -8.54
C LYS A 261 11.75 6.18 -9.73
N ASP A 262 12.28 7.36 -9.56
CA ASP A 262 12.40 8.29 -10.67
C ASP A 262 13.38 7.72 -11.73
N PRO A 263 12.92 7.52 -13.00
CA PRO A 263 13.75 6.91 -14.05
C PRO A 263 14.92 7.78 -14.50
N GLU A 264 14.89 9.08 -14.19
CA GLU A 264 15.96 10.00 -14.58
C GLU A 264 17.13 10.04 -13.59
N LEU A 265 16.95 9.48 -12.38
CA LEU A 265 18.03 9.40 -11.39
C LEU A 265 19.02 8.29 -11.73
N GLU A 266 20.30 8.56 -11.55
CA GLU A 266 21.39 7.66 -11.96
C GLU A 266 21.29 6.26 -11.34
N TRP A 267 20.92 6.15 -10.07
CA TRP A 267 20.75 4.82 -9.44
C TRP A 267 19.60 4.02 -10.04
N THR A 268 18.52 4.66 -10.48
CA THR A 268 17.40 3.97 -11.14
C THR A 268 17.82 3.44 -12.51
N LYS A 269 18.63 4.19 -13.25
CA LYS A 269 19.20 3.76 -14.54
C LYS A 269 20.14 2.57 -14.38
N ARG A 270 21.00 2.58 -13.36
CA ARG A 270 21.94 1.47 -13.07
C ARG A 270 21.25 0.18 -12.67
N GLU A 271 20.21 0.26 -11.84
CA GLU A 271 19.47 -0.92 -11.38
C GLU A 271 18.59 -1.55 -12.45
N GLY A 272 18.08 -0.78 -13.41
CA GLY A 272 17.32 -1.29 -14.56
C GLY A 272 18.11 -2.28 -15.42
N ILE A 273 19.44 -2.23 -15.36
CA ILE A 273 20.33 -3.13 -16.12
C ILE A 273 20.48 -4.50 -15.43
N HIS A 274 20.34 -4.57 -14.11
CA HIS A 274 20.65 -5.78 -13.34
C HIS A 274 19.46 -6.51 -12.72
N PHE A 275 18.30 -5.90 -12.61
CA PHE A 275 17.19 -6.46 -11.82
C PHE A 275 15.85 -6.36 -12.53
N GLY A 276 15.66 -7.11 -13.61
CA GLY A 276 14.41 -7.22 -14.38
C GLY A 276 13.16 -7.64 -13.62
N THR A 277 13.06 -7.32 -12.32
CA THR A 277 11.89 -7.55 -11.49
C THR A 277 11.67 -6.36 -10.55
N SER A 278 10.42 -6.04 -10.30
CA SER A 278 9.80 -4.98 -9.51
C SER A 278 10.30 -4.78 -8.05
N ARG A 279 11.60 -4.88 -7.79
CA ARG A 279 12.15 -4.70 -6.44
C ARG A 279 12.70 -3.28 -6.28
N ILE A 280 12.37 -2.68 -5.15
CA ILE A 280 12.93 -1.41 -4.68
C ILE A 280 14.44 -1.57 -4.60
N PRO A 281 15.22 -0.58 -5.09
CA PRO A 281 16.67 -0.59 -4.97
C PRO A 281 17.12 -0.83 -3.52
N VAL A 282 18.13 -1.66 -3.36
CA VAL A 282 18.65 -2.07 -2.04
C VAL A 282 19.50 -0.96 -1.40
N TYR A 283 19.82 0.10 -2.15
CA TYR A 283 20.69 1.18 -1.68
C TYR A 283 19.93 2.29 -0.98
N GLY A 284 20.42 2.71 0.18
CA GLY A 284 19.87 3.76 1.02
C GLY A 284 18.97 3.23 2.16
N MET A 285 18.57 4.13 3.03
CA MET A 285 17.73 3.81 4.18
C MET A 285 16.29 3.52 3.74
N ALA A 286 15.69 2.44 4.25
CA ALA A 286 14.28 2.13 4.02
C ALA A 286 13.38 3.10 4.80
N ALA A 287 12.16 3.34 4.31
CA ALA A 287 11.23 4.30 4.92
C ALA A 287 10.84 3.92 6.36
N ASP A 288 10.60 2.63 6.62
CA ASP A 288 10.30 2.11 7.96
C ASP A 288 11.46 2.27 8.95
N HIS A 289 12.68 2.16 8.44
CA HIS A 289 13.89 2.37 9.22
C HIS A 289 14.08 3.86 9.58
N ALA A 290 14.01 4.75 8.58
CA ALA A 290 14.09 6.19 8.79
C ALA A 290 12.98 6.67 9.73
N GLU A 291 11.74 6.23 9.52
CA GLU A 291 10.61 6.57 10.36
C GLU A 291 10.83 6.18 11.82
N PHE A 292 11.36 4.98 12.07
CA PHE A 292 11.72 4.56 13.42
C PHE A 292 12.78 5.48 14.04
N LEU A 293 13.91 5.70 13.37
CA LEU A 293 14.99 6.53 13.92
C LEU A 293 14.51 7.95 14.24
N ILE A 294 13.74 8.55 13.33
CA ILE A 294 13.22 9.91 13.51
C ILE A 294 12.22 9.97 14.68
N THR A 295 11.25 9.07 14.70
CA THR A 295 10.18 9.14 15.72
C THR A 295 10.65 8.71 17.10
N TYR A 296 11.59 7.79 17.20
CA TYR A 296 12.10 7.29 18.46
C TYR A 296 13.15 8.21 19.10
N TYR A 297 14.08 8.73 18.27
CA TYR A 297 15.23 9.49 18.78
C TYR A 297 15.10 11.01 18.72
N THR A 298 14.06 11.55 18.05
CA THR A 298 13.88 13.00 17.92
C THR A 298 12.51 13.46 18.41
N LYS A 299 12.43 14.71 18.90
CA LYS A 299 11.17 15.35 19.28
C LYS A 299 10.55 16.06 18.08
N LYS A 300 9.23 16.38 18.14
CA LYS A 300 8.60 17.30 17.21
C LYS A 300 9.35 18.61 17.15
N ASP A 301 9.32 19.29 16.01
CA ASP A 301 10.03 20.53 15.71
C ASP A 301 11.57 20.45 15.77
N ALA A 302 12.13 19.27 16.04
CA ALA A 302 13.58 19.04 16.01
C ALA A 302 14.15 19.36 14.62
N LEU A 303 15.30 20.03 14.58
CA LEU A 303 16.08 20.27 13.37
C LEU A 303 17.00 19.10 13.09
N VAL A 304 16.67 18.32 12.08
CA VAL A 304 17.37 17.09 11.67
C VAL A 304 18.26 17.38 10.47
N LEU A 305 19.50 16.93 10.53
CA LEU A 305 20.47 16.98 9.43
C LEU A 305 20.66 15.59 8.82
N ASP A 306 20.70 15.53 7.48
CA ASP A 306 21.23 14.39 6.71
C ASP A 306 22.22 14.90 5.66
N GLN A 307 23.50 14.56 5.84
CA GLN A 307 24.60 15.06 5.01
C GLN A 307 24.77 14.24 3.71
N PHE A 308 24.13 13.11 3.62
CA PHE A 308 24.21 12.19 2.47
C PHE A 308 22.80 11.75 2.09
N MET A 309 21.93 12.73 1.81
CA MET A 309 20.49 12.50 1.78
C MET A 309 20.03 11.54 0.70
N GLY A 310 20.78 11.40 -0.41
CA GLY A 310 20.41 10.51 -1.52
C GLY A 310 18.96 10.66 -1.94
N ARG A 311 18.15 9.65 -1.64
CA ARG A 311 16.69 9.63 -1.90
C ARG A 311 15.88 10.43 -0.88
N ALA A 312 16.52 11.16 -0.01
CA ALA A 312 15.92 11.96 1.06
C ALA A 312 14.97 11.20 2.00
N THR A 313 15.13 9.89 2.17
CA THR A 313 14.21 9.09 3.00
C THR A 313 14.17 9.60 4.45
N VAL A 314 15.30 9.98 5.02
CA VAL A 314 15.39 10.59 6.36
C VAL A 314 14.68 11.95 6.38
N GLY A 315 14.89 12.77 5.35
CA GLY A 315 14.27 14.09 5.23
C GLY A 315 12.75 14.01 5.10
N LEU A 316 12.26 13.13 4.23
CA LEU A 316 10.83 12.91 4.04
C LEU A 316 10.18 12.38 5.32
N ALA A 317 10.81 11.43 6.02
CA ALA A 317 10.32 10.94 7.31
C ALA A 317 10.33 12.05 8.39
N SER A 318 11.37 12.91 8.41
CA SER A 318 11.46 14.04 9.34
C SER A 318 10.31 15.01 9.13
N LEU A 319 10.10 15.46 7.90
CA LEU A 319 9.04 16.41 7.54
C LEU A 319 7.66 15.79 7.78
N TRP A 320 7.48 14.52 7.42
CA TRP A 320 6.22 13.78 7.64
C TRP A 320 5.79 13.77 9.10
N HIS A 321 6.74 13.64 10.00
CA HIS A 321 6.47 13.61 11.44
C HIS A 321 6.67 14.96 12.15
N GLY A 322 6.60 16.07 11.42
CA GLY A 322 6.61 17.44 11.98
C GLY A 322 7.97 17.88 12.53
N ARG A 323 9.07 17.41 11.93
CA ARG A 323 10.43 17.90 12.18
C ARG A 323 10.83 18.88 11.08
N LYS A 324 11.90 19.65 11.33
CA LYS A 324 12.58 20.46 10.32
C LYS A 324 13.75 19.68 9.76
N PHE A 325 14.12 19.94 8.51
CA PHE A 325 15.12 19.15 7.82
C PHE A 325 16.18 20.00 7.10
N ILE A 326 17.43 19.58 7.21
CA ILE A 326 18.54 20.06 6.41
C ILE A 326 19.13 18.86 5.67
N GLY A 327 19.21 18.93 4.33
CA GLY A 327 19.74 17.86 3.50
C GLY A 327 20.88 18.33 2.61
N TYR A 328 21.89 17.49 2.45
CA TYR A 328 22.99 17.68 1.52
C TYR A 328 23.07 16.53 0.54
N ASP A 329 23.39 16.84 -0.71
CA ASP A 329 23.73 15.85 -1.74
C ASP A 329 24.66 16.46 -2.80
N VAL A 330 25.61 15.68 -3.29
CA VAL A 330 26.52 16.08 -4.39
C VAL A 330 25.83 15.97 -5.75
N GLU A 331 24.75 15.22 -5.87
CA GLU A 331 24.00 15.06 -7.09
C GLU A 331 22.81 16.04 -7.14
N LYS A 332 22.92 17.05 -8.01
CA LYS A 332 21.89 18.10 -8.13
C LYS A 332 20.50 17.57 -8.42
N LYS A 333 20.40 16.50 -9.22
CA LYS A 333 19.10 15.88 -9.56
C LYS A 333 18.38 15.34 -8.32
N ASN A 334 19.11 14.81 -7.33
CA ASN A 334 18.52 14.34 -6.07
C ASN A 334 17.90 15.51 -5.30
N ILE A 335 18.59 16.66 -5.27
CA ILE A 335 18.09 17.89 -4.66
C ILE A 335 16.82 18.36 -5.36
N ASP A 336 16.88 18.52 -6.68
CA ASP A 336 15.77 19.05 -7.49
C ASP A 336 14.54 18.14 -7.37
N ARG A 337 14.73 16.82 -7.51
CA ARG A 337 13.65 15.85 -7.39
C ARG A 337 13.01 15.80 -6.00
N THR A 338 13.84 15.85 -4.97
CA THR A 338 13.33 15.88 -3.59
C THR A 338 12.49 17.14 -3.36
N LYS A 339 12.94 18.28 -3.85
CA LYS A 339 12.20 19.55 -3.75
C LYS A 339 10.85 19.47 -4.47
N GLU A 340 10.82 18.98 -5.70
CA GLU A 340 9.58 18.79 -6.46
C GLU A 340 8.58 17.92 -5.70
N VAL A 341 9.03 16.79 -5.16
CA VAL A 341 8.15 15.87 -4.40
C VAL A 341 7.63 16.54 -3.12
N ILE A 342 8.48 17.27 -2.39
CA ILE A 342 8.03 18.00 -1.19
C ILE A 342 7.02 19.09 -1.57
N ASP A 343 7.32 19.90 -2.58
CA ASP A 343 6.46 21.00 -3.01
C ASP A 343 5.09 20.51 -3.52
N GLU A 344 5.05 19.36 -4.19
CA GLU A 344 3.83 18.77 -4.75
C GLU A 344 3.01 17.98 -3.70
N TYR A 345 3.66 17.15 -2.90
CA TYR A 345 2.98 16.19 -2.02
C TYR A 345 3.00 16.56 -0.53
N MET A 346 3.83 17.55 -0.15
CA MET A 346 3.98 18.01 1.23
C MET A 346 4.00 19.55 1.31
N PRO A 347 3.06 20.29 0.69
CA PRO A 347 3.13 21.76 0.57
C PRO A 347 3.13 22.49 1.91
N ASP A 348 2.53 21.90 2.95
CA ASP A 348 2.45 22.50 4.28
C ASP A 348 3.79 22.59 5.01
N VAL A 349 4.78 21.78 4.59
CA VAL A 349 6.12 21.76 5.20
C VAL A 349 7.16 22.52 4.38
N LYS A 350 6.74 23.26 3.37
CA LYS A 350 7.57 24.03 2.44
C LYS A 350 8.63 24.93 3.11
N ASN A 351 8.34 25.47 4.27
CA ASN A 351 9.25 26.32 5.03
C ASN A 351 10.07 25.58 6.09
N ASN A 352 9.93 24.26 6.16
CA ASN A 352 10.53 23.43 7.19
C ASN A 352 11.78 22.68 6.71
N TYR A 353 12.27 22.94 5.50
CA TYR A 353 13.46 22.29 5.00
C TYR A 353 14.41 23.23 4.27
N GLN A 354 15.69 22.83 4.24
CA GLN A 354 16.75 23.45 3.44
C GLN A 354 17.54 22.33 2.76
N LEU A 355 17.81 22.49 1.46
CA LEU A 355 18.58 21.51 0.68
C LEU A 355 19.77 22.20 0.04
N PHE A 356 20.96 21.58 0.19
CA PHE A 356 22.23 22.11 -0.29
C PHE A 356 22.89 21.15 -1.28
N HIS A 357 23.28 21.67 -2.44
CA HIS A 357 24.05 20.95 -3.44
C HIS A 357 25.54 21.00 -3.10
N SER A 358 25.98 20.15 -2.15
CA SER A 358 27.34 20.11 -1.60
C SER A 358 27.64 18.71 -1.04
N ASP A 359 28.93 18.46 -0.71
CA ASP A 359 29.39 17.19 -0.15
C ASP A 359 28.96 16.93 1.31
N GLY A 360 28.42 17.93 1.97
CA GLY A 360 27.96 17.83 3.35
C GLY A 360 29.03 17.57 4.41
N ILE A 361 30.31 17.56 4.05
CA ILE A 361 31.42 17.25 4.96
C ILE A 361 31.79 18.46 5.82
N ALA A 362 32.05 19.60 5.17
CA ALA A 362 32.53 20.80 5.85
C ALA A 362 31.45 21.63 6.50
N LEU A 363 30.17 21.48 6.06
CA LEU A 363 29.02 22.22 6.54
C LEU A 363 29.25 23.73 6.59
N GLU A 364 29.84 24.31 5.52
CA GLU A 364 30.29 25.70 5.43
C GLU A 364 29.17 26.71 5.69
N GLU A 365 27.90 26.36 5.31
CA GLU A 365 26.76 27.22 5.53
C GLU A 365 26.45 27.45 7.03
N PHE A 366 27.02 26.60 7.88
CA PHE A 366 26.85 26.66 9.34
C PHE A 366 28.17 26.90 10.09
N LYS A 367 29.21 27.40 9.44
CA LYS A 367 30.54 27.65 10.07
C LYS A 367 30.48 28.53 11.32
N ASP A 368 29.55 29.50 11.35
CA ASP A 368 29.37 30.43 12.47
C ASP A 368 28.36 29.95 13.51
N LYS A 369 27.85 28.71 13.37
CA LYS A 369 26.89 28.11 14.31
C LYS A 369 27.56 27.10 15.24
N SER A 370 27.05 27.01 16.46
CA SER A 370 27.35 25.96 17.44
C SER A 370 26.10 25.58 18.17
N ASP A 371 26.01 24.34 18.68
CA ASP A 371 24.85 23.86 19.42
C ASP A 371 23.50 24.19 18.73
N TYR A 372 23.49 24.00 17.40
CA TYR A 372 22.40 24.44 16.51
C TYR A 372 21.42 23.31 16.13
N LEU A 373 21.96 22.11 15.87
CA LEU A 373 21.20 20.95 15.40
C LEU A 373 20.61 20.16 16.58
N ASP A 374 19.40 19.66 16.40
CA ASP A 374 18.76 18.77 17.36
C ASP A 374 19.08 17.30 17.10
N ALA A 375 19.33 16.92 15.86
CA ALA A 375 19.75 15.57 15.49
C ALA A 375 20.51 15.56 14.15
N CYS A 376 21.34 14.54 13.97
CA CYS A 376 21.88 14.13 12.69
C CYS A 376 21.53 12.65 12.47
N VAL A 377 20.95 12.30 11.31
CA VAL A 377 20.66 10.92 10.94
C VAL A 377 21.12 10.71 9.51
N CYS A 378 22.14 9.90 9.32
CA CYS A 378 22.84 9.73 8.04
C CYS A 378 23.00 8.26 7.64
N ASP A 379 22.93 8.03 6.33
CA ASP A 379 23.32 6.78 5.66
C ASP A 379 24.44 7.12 4.66
N PRO A 380 25.71 7.20 5.11
CA PRO A 380 26.80 7.66 4.26
C PRO A 380 27.08 6.67 3.13
N PRO A 381 27.59 7.13 1.98
CA PRO A 381 28.00 6.24 0.91
C PRO A 381 29.12 5.30 1.37
N TYR A 382 29.01 4.01 1.05
CA TYR A 382 30.00 3.02 1.48
C TYR A 382 31.18 2.95 0.50
N VAL A 383 32.39 3.04 1.02
CA VAL A 383 33.68 2.88 0.28
C VAL A 383 33.84 1.48 -0.37
N LEU A 384 32.89 0.61 -0.15
CA LEU A 384 33.01 -0.82 -0.44
C LEU A 384 32.64 -1.21 -1.87
N HIS A 385 32.06 -0.31 -2.63
CA HIS A 385 31.68 -0.54 -4.01
C HIS A 385 32.78 -0.06 -4.95
N ALA A 386 33.15 -0.89 -5.93
CA ALA A 386 34.11 -0.55 -6.96
C ALA A 386 33.65 0.57 -7.90
N GLU A 387 32.43 1.02 -7.78
CA GLU A 387 31.78 2.03 -8.61
C GLU A 387 31.36 3.24 -7.79
N ARG A 388 31.60 4.42 -8.33
CA ARG A 388 31.14 5.69 -7.76
C ARG A 388 29.61 5.74 -7.71
N TYR A 389 29.03 6.35 -6.67
CA TYR A 389 27.59 6.64 -6.63
C TYR A 389 27.21 7.71 -7.66
N THR A 390 28.07 8.69 -7.88
CA THR A 390 27.87 9.76 -8.86
C THR A 390 29.15 10.01 -9.67
N ASN A 391 29.08 10.86 -10.70
CA ASN A 391 30.23 11.33 -11.46
C ASN A 391 30.83 12.61 -10.87
N ASP A 392 30.35 13.10 -9.75
CA ASP A 392 30.84 14.29 -9.07
C ASP A 392 32.16 13.97 -8.31
N ASP A 393 33.18 14.82 -8.44
CA ASP A 393 34.48 14.62 -7.78
C ASP A 393 34.40 14.77 -6.26
N ARG A 394 33.32 15.35 -5.74
CA ARG A 394 33.01 15.45 -4.30
C ARG A 394 32.42 14.15 -3.71
N ASP A 395 32.11 13.18 -4.55
CA ASP A 395 31.58 11.87 -4.08
C ASP A 395 32.67 11.09 -3.33
N ILE A 396 32.52 11.04 -2.02
CA ILE A 396 33.47 10.35 -1.13
C ILE A 396 33.49 8.84 -1.29
N SER A 397 32.49 8.24 -1.95
CA SER A 397 32.46 6.78 -2.20
C SER A 397 33.61 6.32 -3.11
N SER A 398 34.18 7.23 -3.88
CA SER A 398 35.27 6.96 -4.81
C SER A 398 36.66 6.96 -4.16
N LEU A 399 36.76 7.44 -2.92
CA LEU A 399 38.02 7.54 -2.19
C LEU A 399 38.50 6.16 -1.74
N ASP A 400 39.81 6.04 -1.47
CA ASP A 400 40.28 4.87 -0.75
C ASP A 400 39.88 4.94 0.73
N HIS A 401 40.02 3.83 1.45
CA HIS A 401 39.54 3.74 2.82
C HIS A 401 40.19 4.76 3.77
N PRO A 402 41.50 5.01 3.78
CA PRO A 402 42.14 6.05 4.61
C PRO A 402 41.59 7.45 4.29
N GLU A 403 41.57 7.83 3.02
CA GLU A 403 41.07 9.16 2.58
C GLU A 403 39.59 9.36 2.96
N TYR A 404 38.77 8.33 2.77
CA TYR A 404 37.37 8.33 3.20
C TYR A 404 37.26 8.56 4.71
N MET A 405 38.04 7.83 5.52
CA MET A 405 37.97 7.96 6.98
C MET A 405 38.46 9.34 7.45
N ASP A 406 39.43 9.97 6.75
CA ASP A 406 39.81 11.34 7.03
C ASP A 406 38.67 12.32 6.76
N LYS A 407 37.94 12.16 5.68
CA LYS A 407 36.71 12.96 5.42
C LYS A 407 35.65 12.77 6.50
N ILE A 408 35.40 11.54 6.91
CA ILE A 408 34.44 11.23 8.00
C ILE A 408 34.94 11.86 9.32
N LYS A 409 36.20 11.84 9.60
CA LYS A 409 36.77 12.49 10.80
C LYS A 409 36.54 14.01 10.78
N GLN A 410 36.82 14.68 9.66
CA GLN A 410 36.51 16.10 9.47
C GLN A 410 35.03 16.38 9.73
N ASN A 411 34.17 15.53 9.20
CA ASN A 411 32.70 15.62 9.39
C ASN A 411 32.30 15.49 10.86
N PHE A 412 32.81 14.50 11.62
CA PHE A 412 32.50 14.33 13.02
C PHE A 412 32.93 15.56 13.87
N ILE A 413 34.03 16.21 13.53
CA ILE A 413 34.46 17.44 14.19
C ILE A 413 33.44 18.57 13.98
N GLN A 414 32.89 18.71 12.74
CA GLN A 414 31.85 19.70 12.48
C GLN A 414 30.55 19.36 13.16
N LEU A 415 30.16 18.10 13.16
CA LEU A 415 28.96 17.62 13.87
C LEU A 415 29.08 17.87 15.37
N TYR A 416 30.23 17.60 15.97
CA TYR A 416 30.43 17.85 17.40
C TYR A 416 30.26 19.33 17.77
N ARG A 417 30.67 20.22 16.91
CA ARG A 417 30.45 21.68 17.09
C ARG A 417 28.96 22.03 16.95
N LEU A 418 28.28 21.46 15.96
CA LEU A 418 26.92 21.85 15.59
C LEU A 418 25.82 21.18 16.42
N ILE A 419 26.01 19.95 16.88
CA ILE A 419 25.00 19.25 17.66
C ILE A 419 24.89 19.85 19.08
N LYS A 420 23.66 19.98 19.56
CA LYS A 420 23.38 20.39 20.94
C LYS A 420 23.89 19.37 21.93
N LYS A 421 24.15 19.82 23.16
CA LYS A 421 24.52 18.96 24.27
C LYS A 421 23.32 18.22 24.83
N SER A 422 23.44 16.90 24.96
CA SER A 422 22.46 16.07 25.65
C SER A 422 22.61 16.21 27.16
N ASP A 423 21.49 16.20 27.88
CA ASP A 423 21.46 16.24 29.33
C ASP A 423 20.32 15.34 29.82
N PHE A 424 20.68 14.33 30.62
CA PHE A 424 19.72 13.37 31.16
C PHE A 424 18.92 13.89 32.32
N GLU A 425 19.44 14.84 33.09
CA GLU A 425 18.71 15.44 34.19
C GLU A 425 17.54 16.26 33.68
N SER A 426 17.76 17.05 32.63
CA SER A 426 16.73 17.81 31.93
C SER A 426 15.95 16.99 30.91
N LYS A 427 16.25 15.72 30.72
CA LYS A 427 15.66 14.81 29.72
C LYS A 427 15.77 15.32 28.29
N THR A 428 16.86 16.01 27.98
CA THR A 428 17.16 16.44 26.60
C THR A 428 18.14 15.48 25.96
N PHE A 429 17.81 15.09 24.71
CA PHE A 429 18.57 14.11 23.96
C PHE A 429 18.74 14.56 22.51
N TYR A 430 19.98 14.67 22.06
CA TYR A 430 20.37 15.21 20.75
C TYR A 430 21.31 14.22 20.06
N PRO A 431 20.79 13.26 19.30
CA PRO A 431 21.57 12.16 18.73
C PRO A 431 22.28 12.54 17.43
N VAL A 432 23.42 11.91 17.22
CA VAL A 432 24.09 11.76 15.93
C VAL A 432 24.04 10.28 15.57
N ILE A 433 23.32 9.92 14.53
CA ILE A 433 23.07 8.53 14.12
C ILE A 433 23.68 8.28 12.75
N PHE A 434 24.59 7.34 12.67
CA PHE A 434 25.14 6.84 11.41
C PHE A 434 24.71 5.39 11.19
N LYS A 435 24.08 5.14 10.05
CA LYS A 435 23.86 3.80 9.55
C LYS A 435 25.12 3.33 8.83
N VAL A 436 25.75 2.29 9.32
CA VAL A 436 27.02 1.78 8.77
C VAL A 436 26.90 0.29 8.44
N GLY A 437 27.61 -0.13 7.41
CA GLY A 437 27.72 -1.52 6.99
C GLY A 437 29.12 -2.06 7.19
N THR A 438 29.22 -3.38 7.38
CA THR A 438 30.50 -4.10 7.34
C THR A 438 30.55 -4.87 6.04
N ALA A 439 31.62 -4.75 5.28
CA ALA A 439 31.78 -5.49 4.04
C ALA A 439 33.12 -6.21 3.96
N ARG A 440 33.18 -7.17 3.04
CA ARG A 440 34.39 -7.95 2.77
C ARG A 440 34.97 -7.55 1.42
N ARG A 441 36.21 -7.10 1.41
CA ARG A 441 36.97 -6.85 0.17
C ARG A 441 37.70 -8.11 -0.28
N GLY A 442 37.08 -8.96 -1.06
CA GLY A 442 37.73 -10.11 -1.69
C GLY A 442 38.77 -10.82 -0.80
N LYS A 443 40.04 -10.85 -1.22
CA LYS A 443 41.16 -11.38 -0.42
C LYS A 443 41.65 -10.45 0.69
N GLY A 444 41.20 -9.19 0.73
CA GLY A 444 41.68 -8.14 1.65
C GLY A 444 41.04 -8.15 3.06
N GLY A 445 40.18 -9.12 3.35
CA GLY A 445 39.58 -9.24 4.68
C GLY A 445 38.27 -8.44 4.86
N ILE A 446 37.95 -8.12 6.09
CA ILE A 446 36.77 -7.35 6.48
C ILE A 446 37.17 -5.88 6.63
N VAL A 447 36.37 -4.98 6.04
CA VAL A 447 36.38 -3.56 6.37
C VAL A 447 35.28 -3.32 7.39
N ASP A 448 35.67 -3.03 8.62
CA ASP A 448 34.75 -2.87 9.76
C ASP A 448 34.47 -1.38 10.03
N MET A 449 33.67 -0.77 9.14
CA MET A 449 33.29 0.65 9.27
C MET A 449 32.61 0.96 10.60
N ASP A 450 31.95 -0.03 11.20
CA ASP A 450 31.36 0.08 12.52
C ASP A 450 32.42 0.45 13.59
N SER A 451 33.53 -0.26 13.64
CA SER A 451 34.62 0.02 14.57
C SER A 451 35.33 1.35 14.23
N ASP A 452 35.55 1.62 12.95
CA ASP A 452 36.22 2.85 12.50
C ASP A 452 35.42 4.10 12.87
N PHE A 453 34.11 4.09 12.62
CA PHE A 453 33.22 5.22 13.00
C PHE A 453 33.15 5.42 14.52
N GLN A 454 33.12 4.36 15.32
CA GLN A 454 33.15 4.49 16.77
C GLN A 454 34.46 5.13 17.25
N GLN A 455 35.58 4.76 16.68
CA GLN A 455 36.89 5.33 17.04
C GLN A 455 36.95 6.82 16.70
N ILE A 456 36.55 7.18 15.48
CA ILE A 456 36.55 8.59 15.02
C ILE A 456 35.58 9.45 15.85
N ALA A 457 34.38 8.95 16.13
CA ALA A 457 33.39 9.66 16.95
C ALA A 457 33.94 9.92 18.35
N LYS A 458 34.60 8.93 18.97
CA LYS A 458 35.26 9.06 20.27
C LYS A 458 36.38 10.09 20.24
N GLU A 459 37.23 10.10 19.21
CA GLU A 459 38.30 11.12 19.02
C GLU A 459 37.71 12.53 18.87
N ALA A 460 36.55 12.69 18.24
CA ALA A 460 35.83 13.95 18.14
C ALA A 460 35.14 14.42 19.42
N GLY A 461 35.07 13.55 20.47
CA GLY A 461 34.48 13.85 21.77
C GLY A 461 33.08 13.27 22.01
N PHE A 462 32.54 12.50 21.07
CA PHE A 462 31.25 11.85 21.22
C PHE A 462 31.32 10.61 22.15
N VAL A 463 30.19 10.31 22.77
CA VAL A 463 29.98 9.07 23.50
C VAL A 463 29.06 8.17 22.68
N LEU A 464 29.43 6.92 22.47
CA LEU A 464 28.54 5.92 21.91
C LEU A 464 27.46 5.62 22.93
N TRP A 465 26.22 5.99 22.58
CA TRP A 465 25.06 5.84 23.46
C TRP A 465 24.32 4.53 23.25
N ASP A 466 24.10 4.19 21.97
CA ASP A 466 23.34 2.99 21.59
C ASP A 466 23.90 2.38 20.31
N LYS A 467 23.61 1.10 20.11
CA LYS A 467 24.01 0.34 18.92
C LYS A 467 22.89 -0.60 18.52
N LEU A 468 22.23 -0.30 17.43
CA LEU A 468 21.08 -1.05 16.92
C LEU A 468 21.48 -1.84 15.67
N TYR A 469 21.17 -3.10 15.65
CA TYR A 469 21.38 -3.97 14.49
C TYR A 469 20.07 -4.09 13.70
N ASN A 470 20.06 -3.59 12.48
CA ASN A 470 18.96 -3.78 11.54
C ASN A 470 19.15 -5.07 10.77
N GLN A 471 18.27 -6.04 10.96
CA GLN A 471 18.31 -7.29 10.21
C GLN A 471 17.81 -7.07 8.79
N LEU A 472 18.69 -7.30 7.81
CA LEU A 472 18.34 -7.23 6.40
C LEU A 472 17.62 -8.52 5.97
N ASN A 473 16.44 -8.37 5.38
CA ASN A 473 15.74 -9.47 4.69
C ASN A 473 16.30 -9.62 3.26
N SER A 474 17.56 -10.02 3.14
CA SER A 474 18.20 -10.17 1.82
C SER A 474 17.98 -11.57 1.25
N PRO A 475 17.32 -11.71 0.07
CA PRO A 475 17.26 -12.97 -0.67
C PRO A 475 18.64 -13.48 -1.12
N TRP A 476 19.61 -12.58 -1.20
CA TRP A 476 21.00 -12.89 -1.62
C TRP A 476 21.75 -13.77 -0.64
N ALA A 477 21.34 -13.84 0.62
CA ALA A 477 21.90 -14.75 1.60
C ALA A 477 21.78 -16.22 1.16
N CYS A 478 20.68 -16.56 0.49
CA CYS A 478 20.43 -17.90 -0.02
C CYS A 478 21.17 -18.19 -1.35
N VAL A 479 21.33 -17.18 -2.20
CA VAL A 479 21.91 -17.33 -3.54
C VAL A 479 23.44 -17.54 -3.50
N ASN A 480 24.10 -16.95 -2.51
CA ASN A 480 25.57 -16.97 -2.40
C ASN A 480 26.10 -18.00 -1.38
N TRP A 481 25.26 -18.91 -0.85
CA TRP A 481 25.67 -19.80 0.23
C TRP A 481 26.83 -20.74 -0.19
N GLU A 482 26.82 -21.28 -1.42
CA GLU A 482 27.90 -22.13 -1.93
C GLU A 482 29.22 -21.38 -2.00
N ARG A 483 29.22 -20.16 -2.56
CA ARG A 483 30.39 -19.27 -2.60
C ARG A 483 30.90 -18.96 -1.20
N ASN A 484 29.99 -18.68 -0.27
CA ASN A 484 30.30 -18.38 1.12
C ASN A 484 30.90 -19.61 1.82
N TYR A 485 30.33 -20.79 1.59
CA TYR A 485 30.85 -22.07 2.14
C TYR A 485 32.24 -22.37 1.63
N VAL A 486 32.47 -22.26 0.32
CA VAL A 486 33.81 -22.50 -0.27
C VAL A 486 34.85 -21.51 0.29
N ASN A 487 34.51 -20.25 0.44
CA ASN A 487 35.43 -19.24 0.95
C ASN A 487 35.51 -19.19 2.49
N LYS A 488 34.77 -20.05 3.20
CA LYS A 488 34.80 -20.14 4.66
C LYS A 488 34.47 -18.85 5.38
N TYR A 489 33.44 -18.11 4.90
CA TYR A 489 32.91 -16.94 5.60
C TYR A 489 31.38 -16.98 5.75
N VAL A 490 30.89 -16.27 6.74
CA VAL A 490 29.45 -16.08 6.98
C VAL A 490 29.04 -14.75 6.39
N GLN A 491 27.93 -14.75 5.62
CA GLN A 491 27.37 -13.52 5.08
C GLN A 491 26.75 -12.71 6.22
N LYS A 492 27.06 -11.43 6.28
CA LYS A 492 26.43 -10.49 7.22
C LYS A 492 25.10 -10.04 6.66
N ASN A 493 24.03 -10.24 7.43
CA ASN A 493 22.64 -9.90 7.08
C ASN A 493 22.12 -8.77 7.98
N TYR A 494 22.98 -7.85 8.37
CA TYR A 494 22.58 -6.71 9.20
C TYR A 494 23.40 -5.46 8.85
N GLU A 495 22.80 -4.34 9.08
CA GLU A 495 23.43 -3.01 9.14
C GLU A 495 23.39 -2.53 10.59
N THR A 496 24.31 -1.67 10.96
CA THR A 496 24.41 -1.13 12.32
C THR A 496 24.05 0.34 12.31
N ASN A 497 23.19 0.76 13.23
CA ASN A 497 22.99 2.17 13.53
C ASN A 497 23.80 2.49 14.80
N LEU A 498 24.76 3.34 14.65
CA LEU A 498 25.57 3.85 15.75
C LEU A 498 24.96 5.17 16.23
N VAL A 499 24.52 5.22 17.46
CA VAL A 499 23.92 6.39 18.07
C VAL A 499 24.91 7.03 19.02
N PHE A 500 25.33 8.24 18.69
CA PHE A 500 26.28 9.02 19.45
C PHE A 500 25.59 10.22 20.10
N VAL A 501 26.13 10.68 21.23
CA VAL A 501 25.71 11.89 21.92
C VAL A 501 26.90 12.73 22.36
N LYS A 502 26.68 14.04 22.48
CA LYS A 502 27.59 15.01 23.09
C LYS A 502 27.03 15.40 24.46
N PHE A 503 27.84 15.39 25.50
CA PHE A 503 27.54 15.87 26.84
C PHE A 503 28.19 17.21 27.16
#